data_3103e5f6da323206d585322f3c6f5dc1
#
_entry.id   3103e5f6da323206d585322f3c6f5dc1
#
_cell.length_a   1.000
_cell.length_b   1.000
_cell.length_c   1.000
_cell.angle_alpha   90.00
_cell.angle_beta   90.00
_cell.angle_gamma   90.00
#
_symmetry.space_group_name_H-M   'P 1'
#
loop_
_entity.id
_entity.type
_entity.pdbx_description
1 polymer ?
#
loop_
_entity_poly.entity_id
_entity_poly.type
_entity_poly.pdbx_seq_one_letter_code
_entity_poly.pdbx_strand_id
1 'polypeptide(L)'
;RRMGKLRVGHPLDKSIDMGAIIDPIQLKRIGMLVDKGVAEGAEKFQPEITLPATGCFFPPTLLTNVETSSTVATEEIFGPVLVSMTFRTPDEAVMLANNSRYGLSASVWSETIGLALDIAPKLQCGVVWVNATNLFDAAVGFGGYRESGFGREGGREGIYEYLKLKAWAARKPKAVQRIAIEAEVKPNFDEPSVDRTAKLFIG
;
A
#
# COMPACT_ATOMS: atom_id res chain seq x y z
N ARG A 1 4.07 4.71 -20.92
CA ARG A 1 4.18 3.70 -21.97
C ARG A 1 3.53 2.35 -21.57
N ARG A 2 3.75 1.82 -20.33
CA ARG A 2 3.13 0.55 -19.88
C ARG A 2 1.63 0.68 -19.66
N MET A 3 1.16 1.75 -19.03
CA MET A 3 -0.27 1.98 -18.77
C MET A 3 -1.12 1.96 -20.04
N GLY A 4 -0.63 2.51 -21.16
CA GLY A 4 -1.35 2.49 -22.44
C GLY A 4 -1.43 1.12 -23.12
N LYS A 5 -0.84 0.08 -22.53
CA LYS A 5 -0.95 -1.31 -23.00
C LYS A 5 -1.91 -2.15 -22.16
N LEU A 6 -2.42 -1.60 -21.06
CA LEU A 6 -3.38 -2.29 -20.21
C LEU A 6 -4.72 -2.46 -20.94
N ARG A 7 -5.21 -3.66 -20.95
CA ARG A 7 -6.49 -4.02 -21.54
C ARG A 7 -7.53 -4.11 -20.44
N VAL A 8 -8.55 -3.28 -20.54
CA VAL A 8 -9.64 -3.20 -19.57
C VAL A 8 -10.86 -3.90 -20.16
N GLY A 9 -11.48 -4.83 -19.42
CA GLY A 9 -12.62 -5.57 -19.95
C GLY A 9 -13.17 -6.62 -18.98
N HIS A 10 -13.86 -7.61 -19.53
CA HIS A 10 -14.52 -8.62 -18.73
C HIS A 10 -13.51 -9.52 -17.98
N PRO A 11 -13.64 -9.70 -16.66
CA PRO A 11 -12.60 -10.35 -15.83
C PRO A 11 -12.39 -11.85 -16.14
N LEU A 12 -13.33 -12.52 -16.80
CA LEU A 12 -13.18 -13.92 -17.21
C LEU A 12 -12.48 -14.06 -18.57
N ASP A 13 -12.22 -12.98 -19.28
CA ASP A 13 -11.41 -13.00 -20.49
C ASP A 13 -9.92 -12.97 -20.10
N LYS A 14 -9.21 -14.07 -20.41
CA LYS A 14 -7.79 -14.24 -20.11
C LYS A 14 -6.87 -13.21 -20.79
N SER A 15 -7.36 -12.49 -21.80
CA SER A 15 -6.62 -11.44 -22.48
C SER A 15 -6.69 -10.10 -21.75
N ILE A 16 -7.55 -9.95 -20.75
CA ILE A 16 -7.78 -8.72 -20.00
C ILE A 16 -6.84 -8.63 -18.80
N ASP A 17 -6.25 -7.45 -18.62
CA ASP A 17 -5.34 -7.16 -17.54
C ASP A 17 -6.05 -6.55 -16.32
N MET A 18 -7.20 -5.87 -16.54
CA MET A 18 -7.94 -5.17 -15.49
C MET A 18 -9.45 -5.27 -15.70
N GLY A 19 -10.17 -5.72 -14.69
CA GLY A 19 -11.62 -5.88 -14.68
C GLY A 19 -12.39 -4.63 -14.28
N ALA A 20 -13.68 -4.82 -13.99
CA ALA A 20 -14.60 -3.77 -13.58
C ALA A 20 -14.41 -3.37 -12.09
N ILE A 21 -14.80 -2.14 -11.77
CA ILE A 21 -15.04 -1.64 -10.41
C ILE A 21 -16.30 -2.34 -9.86
N ILE A 22 -16.33 -2.54 -8.54
CA ILE A 22 -17.35 -3.35 -7.87
C ILE A 22 -18.78 -2.88 -8.12
N ASP A 23 -19.02 -1.56 -8.13
CA ASP A 23 -20.34 -0.97 -8.32
C ASP A 23 -20.28 0.48 -8.84
N PRO A 24 -21.44 1.06 -9.25
CA PRO A 24 -21.51 2.44 -9.73
C PRO A 24 -21.20 3.50 -8.66
N ILE A 25 -21.45 3.20 -7.39
CA ILE A 25 -21.19 4.14 -6.28
C ILE A 25 -19.67 4.31 -6.12
N GLN A 26 -18.95 3.19 -6.10
CA GLN A 26 -17.49 3.21 -6.02
C GLN A 26 -16.87 3.82 -7.28
N LEU A 27 -17.39 3.52 -8.48
CA LEU A 27 -16.96 4.14 -9.71
C LEU A 27 -17.05 5.68 -9.65
N LYS A 28 -18.18 6.19 -9.17
CA LYS A 28 -18.40 7.63 -8.96
C LYS A 28 -17.44 8.21 -7.92
N ARG A 29 -17.22 7.49 -6.81
CA ARG A 29 -16.28 7.91 -5.76
C ARG A 29 -14.85 8.04 -6.29
N ILE A 30 -14.39 7.10 -7.09
CA ILE A 30 -13.06 7.15 -7.73
C ILE A 30 -12.95 8.42 -8.59
N GLY A 31 -13.93 8.68 -9.46
CA GLY A 31 -13.97 9.88 -10.29
C GLY A 31 -13.89 11.16 -9.47
N MET A 32 -14.73 11.28 -8.42
CA MET A 32 -14.73 12.45 -7.53
C MET A 32 -13.38 12.68 -6.83
N LEU A 33 -12.72 11.60 -6.35
CA LEU A 33 -11.41 11.73 -5.71
C LEU A 33 -10.33 12.13 -6.70
N VAL A 34 -10.34 11.58 -7.90
CA VAL A 34 -9.40 11.96 -8.97
C VAL A 34 -9.60 13.44 -9.34
N ASP A 35 -10.84 13.89 -9.56
CA ASP A 35 -11.15 15.27 -9.90
C ASP A 35 -10.75 16.22 -8.76
N LYS A 36 -10.95 15.82 -7.52
CA LYS A 36 -10.51 16.57 -6.34
C LYS A 36 -8.98 16.69 -6.30
N GLY A 37 -8.24 15.60 -6.52
CA GLY A 37 -6.78 15.65 -6.58
C GLY A 37 -6.27 16.59 -7.66
N VAL A 38 -6.90 16.61 -8.84
CA VAL A 38 -6.58 17.57 -9.91
C VAL A 38 -6.88 19.02 -9.49
N ALA A 39 -8.01 19.25 -8.82
CA ALA A 39 -8.36 20.57 -8.30
C ALA A 39 -7.38 21.04 -7.19
N GLU A 40 -6.74 20.12 -6.47
CA GLU A 40 -5.70 20.37 -5.48
C GLU A 40 -4.29 20.52 -6.09
N GLY A 41 -4.16 20.45 -7.42
CA GLY A 41 -2.91 20.71 -8.15
C GLY A 41 -2.20 19.47 -8.72
N ALA A 42 -2.76 18.28 -8.56
CA ALA A 42 -2.18 17.08 -9.18
C ALA A 42 -2.29 17.11 -10.72
N GLU A 43 -1.25 16.63 -11.37
CA GLU A 43 -1.27 16.39 -12.81
C GLU A 43 -1.81 15.00 -13.11
N LYS A 44 -2.88 14.93 -13.92
CA LYS A 44 -3.53 13.68 -14.29
C LYS A 44 -3.04 13.17 -15.63
N PHE A 45 -2.58 11.92 -15.67
CA PHE A 45 -2.34 11.16 -16.88
C PHE A 45 -3.29 9.97 -16.94
N GLN A 46 -4.07 9.89 -18.03
CA GLN A 46 -4.88 8.72 -18.40
C GLN A 46 -4.53 8.35 -19.84
N PRO A 47 -4.22 7.07 -20.13
CA PRO A 47 -4.00 6.65 -21.51
C PRO A 47 -5.32 6.65 -22.29
N GLU A 48 -5.24 6.93 -23.58
CA GLU A 48 -6.35 6.72 -24.51
C GLU A 48 -6.54 5.20 -24.73
N ILE A 49 -7.49 4.64 -24.03
CA ILE A 49 -7.87 3.20 -24.16
C ILE A 49 -9.38 3.09 -24.35
N THR A 50 -9.78 2.06 -25.06
CA THR A 50 -11.20 1.75 -25.22
C THR A 50 -11.70 1.00 -23.98
N LEU A 51 -12.69 1.57 -23.31
CA LEU A 51 -13.40 0.91 -22.22
C LEU A 51 -14.65 0.21 -22.78
N PRO A 52 -15.11 -0.88 -22.14
CA PRO A 52 -16.41 -1.47 -22.48
C PRO A 52 -17.55 -0.45 -22.33
N ALA A 53 -18.51 -0.49 -23.24
CA ALA A 53 -19.64 0.44 -23.26
C ALA A 53 -20.63 0.22 -22.09
N THR A 54 -20.62 -0.96 -21.49
CA THR A 54 -21.49 -1.34 -20.37
C THR A 54 -20.67 -1.88 -19.21
N GLY A 55 -21.07 -1.57 -17.98
CA GLY A 55 -20.39 -1.96 -16.77
C GLY A 55 -19.66 -0.79 -16.08
N CYS A 56 -19.06 -1.07 -14.94
CA CYS A 56 -18.36 -0.08 -14.10
C CYS A 56 -16.86 -0.12 -14.38
N PHE A 57 -16.40 0.49 -15.45
CA PHE A 57 -14.98 0.52 -15.79
C PHE A 57 -14.38 1.90 -15.58
N PHE A 58 -13.17 1.93 -15.07
CA PHE A 58 -12.38 3.16 -14.89
C PHE A 58 -11.02 3.02 -15.57
N PRO A 59 -10.54 4.03 -16.30
CA PRO A 59 -9.25 3.94 -16.98
C PRO A 59 -8.12 3.99 -15.96
N PRO A 60 -7.01 3.25 -16.19
CA PRO A 60 -5.82 3.38 -15.36
C PRO A 60 -5.34 4.82 -15.34
N THR A 61 -5.18 5.36 -14.13
CA THR A 61 -4.89 6.78 -13.91
C THR A 61 -3.62 6.95 -13.10
N LEU A 62 -2.77 7.87 -13.51
CA LEU A 62 -1.61 8.31 -12.74
C LEU A 62 -1.80 9.77 -12.36
N LEU A 63 -1.65 10.06 -11.07
CA LEU A 63 -1.58 11.40 -10.51
C LEU A 63 -0.15 11.71 -10.10
N THR A 64 0.45 12.76 -10.66
CA THR A 64 1.78 13.25 -10.32
C THR A 64 1.70 14.66 -9.76
N ASN A 65 2.80 15.20 -9.28
CA ASN A 65 2.83 16.51 -8.63
C ASN A 65 1.85 16.64 -7.47
N VAL A 66 1.75 15.57 -6.66
CA VAL A 66 0.82 15.49 -5.54
C VAL A 66 1.50 15.97 -4.27
N GLU A 67 0.89 16.91 -3.57
CA GLU A 67 1.31 17.37 -2.26
C GLU A 67 0.92 16.35 -1.17
N THR A 68 1.70 16.27 -0.11
CA THR A 68 1.47 15.32 0.99
C THR A 68 0.16 15.55 1.76
N SER A 69 -0.37 16.77 1.70
CA SER A 69 -1.65 17.18 2.30
C SER A 69 -2.86 16.95 1.38
N SER A 70 -2.62 16.60 0.12
CA SER A 70 -3.69 16.37 -0.85
C SER A 70 -4.60 15.22 -0.42
N THR A 71 -5.87 15.35 -0.74
CA THR A 71 -6.87 14.30 -0.45
C THR A 71 -6.47 12.96 -1.05
N VAL A 72 -5.93 12.95 -2.28
CA VAL A 72 -5.51 11.71 -2.96
C VAL A 72 -4.24 11.07 -2.38
N ALA A 73 -3.50 11.79 -1.54
CA ALA A 73 -2.36 11.25 -0.80
C ALA A 73 -2.78 10.62 0.55
N THR A 74 -3.96 10.98 1.09
CA THR A 74 -4.39 10.60 2.43
C THR A 74 -5.61 9.67 2.45
N GLU A 75 -6.43 9.69 1.38
CA GLU A 75 -7.62 8.86 1.24
C GLU A 75 -7.35 7.64 0.35
N GLU A 76 -7.89 6.49 0.74
CA GLU A 76 -7.90 5.30 -0.11
C GLU A 76 -8.90 5.47 -1.25
N ILE A 77 -8.40 5.56 -2.48
CA ILE A 77 -9.24 5.75 -3.68
C ILE A 77 -10.00 4.46 -4.03
N PHE A 78 -9.40 3.32 -3.78
CA PHE A 78 -9.90 1.97 -4.05
C PHE A 78 -10.32 1.79 -5.52
N GLY A 79 -9.38 2.12 -6.43
CA GLY A 79 -9.55 2.05 -7.87
C GLY A 79 -8.21 2.02 -8.60
N PRO A 80 -8.19 1.95 -9.94
CA PRO A 80 -6.98 1.85 -10.75
C PRO A 80 -6.28 3.22 -10.87
N VAL A 81 -5.98 3.82 -9.75
CA VAL A 81 -5.34 5.14 -9.63
C VAL A 81 -4.05 5.01 -8.85
N LEU A 82 -2.96 5.42 -9.46
CA LEU A 82 -1.66 5.49 -8.84
C LEU A 82 -1.33 6.95 -8.52
N VAL A 83 -1.03 7.23 -7.27
CA VAL A 83 -0.53 8.53 -6.79
C VAL A 83 0.99 8.48 -6.69
N SER A 84 1.68 9.46 -7.24
CA SER A 84 3.14 9.54 -7.25
C SER A 84 3.62 10.83 -6.63
N MET A 85 4.51 10.68 -5.65
CA MET A 85 5.23 11.79 -5.02
C MET A 85 6.73 11.55 -5.16
N THR A 86 7.52 12.62 -5.18
CA THR A 86 8.98 12.56 -5.21
C THR A 86 9.54 12.73 -3.81
N PHE A 87 10.70 12.16 -3.57
CA PHE A 87 11.47 12.36 -2.34
C PHE A 87 12.95 12.61 -2.69
N ARG A 88 13.70 13.20 -1.78
CA ARG A 88 15.12 13.57 -1.94
C ARG A 88 16.06 12.65 -1.19
N THR A 89 15.59 12.09 -0.06
CA THR A 89 16.40 11.21 0.79
C THR A 89 15.62 9.96 1.16
N PRO A 90 16.29 8.84 1.50
CA PRO A 90 15.62 7.64 1.99
C PRO A 90 14.76 7.88 3.23
N ASP A 91 15.22 8.74 4.15
CA ASP A 91 14.47 9.06 5.36
C ASP A 91 13.19 9.86 5.03
N GLU A 92 13.24 10.77 4.05
CA GLU A 92 12.06 11.47 3.54
C GLU A 92 11.07 10.45 2.93
N ALA A 93 11.56 9.47 2.16
CA ALA A 93 10.72 8.41 1.61
C ALA A 93 10.01 7.61 2.71
N VAL A 94 10.72 7.23 3.77
CA VAL A 94 10.14 6.52 4.93
C VAL A 94 9.11 7.39 5.64
N MET A 95 9.41 8.68 5.83
CA MET A 95 8.49 9.62 6.47
C MET A 95 7.20 9.77 5.65
N LEU A 96 7.31 9.96 4.34
CA LEU A 96 6.16 10.06 3.43
C LEU A 96 5.34 8.78 3.43
N ALA A 97 6.00 7.63 3.34
CA ALA A 97 5.36 6.32 3.37
C ALA A 97 4.57 6.06 4.65
N ASN A 98 5.11 6.49 5.79
CA ASN A 98 4.48 6.31 7.10
C ASN A 98 3.44 7.40 7.43
N ASN A 99 3.36 8.46 6.64
CA ASN A 99 2.37 9.54 6.79
C ASN A 99 1.01 9.12 6.22
N SER A 100 0.47 8.04 6.75
CA SER A 100 -0.81 7.47 6.35
C SER A 100 -1.52 6.88 7.55
N ARG A 101 -2.85 6.91 7.56
CA ARG A 101 -3.67 6.18 8.53
C ARG A 101 -3.80 4.69 8.21
N TYR A 102 -3.34 4.27 7.04
CA TYR A 102 -3.31 2.88 6.59
C TYR A 102 -1.95 2.24 6.86
N GLY A 103 -1.87 0.93 6.72
CA GLY A 103 -0.65 0.17 6.91
C GLY A 103 -0.81 -1.29 6.49
N LEU A 104 -1.33 -1.54 5.28
CA LEU A 104 -1.51 -2.90 4.78
C LEU A 104 -0.18 -3.47 4.30
N SER A 105 0.38 -2.87 3.28
CA SER A 105 1.59 -3.40 2.64
C SER A 105 2.42 -2.30 1.98
N ALA A 106 3.68 -2.60 1.73
CA ALA A 106 4.59 -1.75 0.96
C ALA A 106 5.56 -2.59 0.12
N SER A 107 6.16 -1.94 -0.88
CA SER A 107 7.26 -2.51 -1.67
C SER A 107 8.41 -1.53 -1.76
N VAL A 108 9.62 -1.98 -1.44
CA VAL A 108 10.86 -1.19 -1.60
C VAL A 108 11.63 -1.71 -2.78
N TRP A 109 11.93 -0.83 -3.73
CA TRP A 109 12.68 -1.15 -4.92
C TRP A 109 13.99 -0.38 -4.96
N SER A 110 15.11 -1.09 -4.98
CA SER A 110 16.45 -0.51 -5.10
C SER A 110 17.44 -1.51 -5.70
N GLU A 111 18.39 -1.03 -6.49
CA GLU A 111 19.52 -1.83 -6.93
C GLU A 111 20.50 -2.08 -5.78
N THR A 112 20.55 -1.18 -4.80
CA THR A 112 21.35 -1.33 -3.58
C THR A 112 20.57 -2.10 -2.53
N ILE A 113 20.79 -3.42 -2.45
CA ILE A 113 20.03 -4.30 -1.54
C ILE A 113 20.16 -3.88 -0.07
N GLY A 114 21.34 -3.40 0.35
CA GLY A 114 21.55 -2.90 1.72
C GLY A 114 20.63 -1.74 2.08
N LEU A 115 20.41 -0.80 1.15
CA LEU A 115 19.47 0.30 1.32
C LEU A 115 18.03 -0.19 1.42
N ALA A 116 17.64 -1.14 0.56
CA ALA A 116 16.28 -1.69 0.61
C ALA A 116 16.00 -2.42 1.93
N LEU A 117 16.99 -3.18 2.44
CA LEU A 117 16.88 -3.88 3.72
C LEU A 117 16.93 -2.92 4.94
N ASP A 118 17.60 -1.77 4.82
CA ASP A 118 17.58 -0.73 5.85
C ASP A 118 16.22 0.00 5.91
N ILE A 119 15.60 0.24 4.75
CA ILE A 119 14.30 0.94 4.67
C ILE A 119 13.14 0.03 5.11
N ALA A 120 13.14 -1.24 4.67
CA ALA A 120 11.99 -2.14 4.86
C ALA A 120 11.48 -2.21 6.32
N PRO A 121 12.32 -2.38 7.35
CA PRO A 121 11.86 -2.44 8.75
C PRO A 121 11.37 -1.09 9.30
N LYS A 122 11.66 0.02 8.64
CA LYS A 122 11.21 1.36 9.04
C LYS A 122 9.79 1.67 8.56
N LEU A 123 9.23 0.87 7.64
CA LEU A 123 7.89 1.04 7.12
C LEU A 123 6.84 0.47 8.08
N GLN A 124 5.84 1.27 8.43
CA GLN A 124 4.80 0.93 9.40
C GLN A 124 3.61 0.26 8.70
N CYS A 125 3.84 -0.91 8.12
CA CYS A 125 2.82 -1.73 7.46
C CYS A 125 3.02 -3.20 7.79
N GLY A 126 1.99 -4.01 7.50
CA GLY A 126 1.98 -5.42 7.89
C GLY A 126 2.91 -6.28 7.07
N VAL A 127 3.10 -5.97 5.79
CA VAL A 127 4.00 -6.70 4.89
C VAL A 127 4.84 -5.73 4.07
N VAL A 128 6.13 -6.03 3.94
CA VAL A 128 7.04 -5.29 3.06
C VAL A 128 7.72 -6.26 2.10
N TRP A 129 7.57 -6.02 0.82
CA TRP A 129 8.32 -6.71 -0.22
C TRP A 129 9.57 -5.91 -0.61
N VAL A 130 10.67 -6.61 -0.86
CA VAL A 130 11.91 -6.01 -1.35
C VAL A 130 12.15 -6.47 -2.78
N ASN A 131 12.24 -5.52 -3.72
CA ASN A 131 12.36 -5.75 -5.16
C ASN A 131 11.30 -6.69 -5.74
N ALA A 132 10.15 -6.73 -5.10
CA ALA A 132 9.00 -7.56 -5.45
C ALA A 132 7.71 -6.86 -5.02
N THR A 133 6.57 -7.38 -5.48
CA THR A 133 5.24 -6.98 -5.01
C THR A 133 4.26 -8.14 -5.23
N ASN A 134 3.26 -8.25 -4.34
CA ASN A 134 2.20 -9.24 -4.43
C ASN A 134 2.68 -10.71 -4.54
N LEU A 135 3.82 -11.01 -3.94
CA LEU A 135 4.30 -12.37 -3.78
C LEU A 135 3.78 -12.90 -2.44
N PHE A 136 2.82 -13.81 -2.50
CA PHE A 136 2.23 -14.42 -1.33
C PHE A 136 2.79 -15.82 -1.11
N ASP A 137 3.08 -16.14 0.16
CA ASP A 137 3.47 -17.48 0.59
C ASP A 137 2.52 -17.90 1.73
N ALA A 138 1.97 -19.11 1.63
CA ALA A 138 1.05 -19.63 2.63
C ALA A 138 1.70 -19.80 4.03
N ALA A 139 3.02 -19.86 4.10
CA ALA A 139 3.78 -19.95 5.36
C ALA A 139 4.00 -18.59 6.03
N VAL A 140 3.70 -17.48 5.35
CA VAL A 140 3.92 -16.12 5.85
C VAL A 140 2.58 -15.44 6.09
N GLY A 141 2.42 -14.83 7.27
CA GLY A 141 1.22 -14.06 7.62
C GLY A 141 1.11 -12.79 6.78
N PHE A 142 -0.07 -12.55 6.20
CA PHE A 142 -0.44 -11.32 5.51
C PHE A 142 -1.53 -10.59 6.28
N GLY A 143 -1.40 -9.29 6.44
CA GLY A 143 -2.40 -8.45 7.09
C GLY A 143 -1.84 -7.08 7.42
N GLY A 144 -2.70 -6.17 7.86
CA GLY A 144 -2.38 -4.76 8.06
C GLY A 144 -2.15 -4.36 9.50
N TYR A 145 -1.93 -3.07 9.64
CA TYR A 145 -1.97 -2.30 10.87
C TYR A 145 -2.88 -1.07 10.69
N ARG A 146 -3.15 -0.35 11.76
CA ARG A 146 -3.94 0.88 11.75
C ARG A 146 -5.33 0.65 11.15
N GLU A 147 -5.80 1.54 10.28
CA GLU A 147 -7.13 1.42 9.64
C GLU A 147 -7.21 0.33 8.57
N SER A 148 -6.08 -0.24 8.14
CA SER A 148 -6.06 -1.44 7.29
C SER A 148 -6.43 -2.73 8.04
N GLY A 149 -6.63 -2.68 9.36
CA GLY A 149 -7.01 -3.82 10.19
C GLY A 149 -5.83 -4.54 10.82
N PHE A 150 -6.10 -5.53 11.69
CA PHE A 150 -5.10 -6.17 12.53
C PHE A 150 -5.02 -7.68 12.34
N GLY A 151 -5.99 -8.31 11.69
CA GLY A 151 -6.02 -9.75 11.44
C GLY A 151 -4.86 -10.19 10.54
N ARG A 152 -4.57 -11.48 10.56
CA ARG A 152 -3.58 -12.10 9.67
C ARG A 152 -4.20 -13.27 8.93
N GLU A 153 -3.85 -13.40 7.66
CA GLU A 153 -4.13 -14.56 6.82
C GLU A 153 -2.83 -15.27 6.49
N GLY A 154 -2.86 -16.59 6.36
CA GLY A 154 -1.65 -17.39 6.13
C GLY A 154 -0.72 -17.45 7.34
N GLY A 155 0.36 -18.24 7.19
CA GLY A 155 1.32 -18.43 8.25
C GLY A 155 0.75 -19.06 9.52
N ARG A 156 1.60 -19.15 10.54
CA ARG A 156 1.19 -19.61 11.87
C ARG A 156 0.19 -18.65 12.53
N GLU A 157 0.34 -17.35 12.27
CA GLU A 157 -0.49 -16.31 12.87
C GLU A 157 -1.92 -16.39 12.36
N GLY A 158 -2.13 -16.64 11.06
CA GLY A 158 -3.46 -16.78 10.48
C GLY A 158 -4.27 -17.95 11.06
N ILE A 159 -3.61 -19.02 11.53
CA ILE A 159 -4.30 -20.11 12.20
C ILE A 159 -4.92 -19.65 13.52
N TYR A 160 -4.25 -18.76 14.24
CA TYR A 160 -4.74 -18.29 15.55
C TYR A 160 -6.03 -17.49 15.47
N GLU A 161 -6.32 -16.86 14.33
CA GLU A 161 -7.59 -16.14 14.10
C GLU A 161 -8.81 -17.07 14.17
N TYR A 162 -8.63 -18.35 13.88
CA TYR A 162 -9.67 -19.38 13.89
C TYR A 162 -9.67 -20.24 15.17
N LEU A 163 -8.73 -19.99 16.09
CA LEU A 163 -8.57 -20.80 17.30
C LEU A 163 -8.95 -20.03 18.57
N LYS A 164 -9.59 -20.73 19.51
CA LYS A 164 -9.75 -20.25 20.88
C LYS A 164 -8.79 -21.00 21.78
N LEU A 165 -7.95 -20.31 22.53
CA LEU A 165 -7.12 -20.93 23.55
C LEU A 165 -8.03 -21.61 24.60
N LYS A 166 -7.90 -22.92 24.78
CA LYS A 166 -8.69 -23.72 25.74
C LYS A 166 -8.60 -23.17 27.17
N ALA A 167 -7.46 -22.58 27.54
CA ALA A 167 -7.23 -21.91 28.82
C ALA A 167 -7.94 -20.53 28.93
N TRP A 168 -8.32 -19.92 27.82
CA TRP A 168 -8.99 -18.61 27.83
C TRP A 168 -10.48 -18.73 28.16
N ALA A 169 -11.11 -19.84 27.80
CA ALA A 169 -12.48 -20.14 28.17
C ALA A 169 -12.68 -20.37 29.69
N ALA A 170 -11.57 -20.61 30.40
CA ALA A 170 -11.59 -20.91 31.86
C ALA A 170 -11.11 -19.73 32.74
N ARG A 171 -10.62 -18.64 32.18
CA ARG A 171 -10.12 -17.47 32.93
C ARG A 171 -11.07 -16.28 32.84
N LYS A 172 -11.61 -15.87 33.97
CA LYS A 172 -12.18 -14.51 34.10
C LYS A 172 -11.06 -13.49 33.75
N PRO A 173 -11.35 -12.43 32.97
CA PRO A 173 -10.33 -11.47 32.57
C PRO A 173 -9.72 -10.80 33.81
N LYS A 174 -8.45 -11.08 34.09
CA LYS A 174 -7.64 -10.21 34.94
C LYS A 174 -7.24 -8.99 34.12
N ALA A 175 -7.30 -7.81 34.74
CA ALA A 175 -6.91 -6.55 34.11
C ALA A 175 -5.58 -6.70 33.36
N VAL A 176 -5.55 -6.28 32.10
CA VAL A 176 -4.36 -6.30 31.24
C VAL A 176 -3.32 -5.37 31.83
N GLN A 177 -2.24 -5.89 32.38
CA GLN A 177 -1.05 -5.10 32.65
C GLN A 177 -0.39 -4.76 31.30
N ARG A 178 -0.35 -3.49 30.95
CA ARG A 178 0.45 -3.00 29.83
C ARG A 178 1.93 -3.20 30.16
N ILE A 179 2.61 -4.07 29.46
CA ILE A 179 4.07 -4.15 29.47
C ILE A 179 4.54 -3.09 28.46
N ALA A 180 5.11 -2.00 28.97
CA ALA A 180 5.82 -1.06 28.13
C ALA A 180 7.19 -1.70 27.78
N ILE A 181 7.44 -1.98 26.52
CA ILE A 181 8.77 -2.34 26.03
C ILE A 181 9.39 -1.04 25.55
N GLU A 182 10.25 -0.45 26.36
CA GLU A 182 11.15 0.64 25.93
C GLU A 182 12.36 0.00 25.25
N ALA A 183 12.41 0.09 23.92
CA ALA A 183 13.61 -0.22 23.15
C ALA A 183 14.34 1.10 22.84
N GLU A 184 15.38 1.43 23.61
CA GLU A 184 16.34 2.47 23.21
C GLU A 184 17.24 1.91 22.10
N VAL A 185 16.98 2.30 20.85
CA VAL A 185 17.93 2.13 19.75
C VAL A 185 18.66 3.45 19.55
N LYS A 186 19.93 3.51 19.96
CA LYS A 186 20.80 4.64 19.62
C LYS A 186 21.34 4.43 18.20
N PRO A 187 21.08 5.34 17.25
CA PRO A 187 21.69 5.25 15.93
C PRO A 187 23.13 5.74 15.98
N ASN A 188 24.03 4.95 15.46
CA ASN A 188 25.42 5.36 15.18
C ASN A 188 25.57 5.38 13.66
N PHE A 189 25.62 6.56 13.06
CA PHE A 189 25.75 6.73 11.61
C PHE A 189 27.06 7.44 11.30
N ASP A 190 28.02 6.69 10.74
CA ASP A 190 29.03 7.21 9.84
C ASP A 190 28.48 7.11 8.42
N GLU A 191 28.42 8.23 7.69
CA GLU A 191 27.80 8.33 6.38
C GLU A 191 28.58 7.61 5.28
N PRO A 192 27.94 6.76 4.48
CA PRO A 192 28.38 6.49 3.11
C PRO A 192 27.45 7.17 2.09
N SER A 193 28.02 7.52 0.96
CA SER A 193 27.40 8.19 -0.19
C SER A 193 26.04 7.60 -0.59
N VAL A 194 25.03 8.46 -0.61
CA VAL A 194 23.63 8.10 -0.89
C VAL A 194 23.43 7.80 -2.39
N ASP A 195 23.12 6.56 -2.70
CA ASP A 195 22.57 6.18 -4.01
C ASP A 195 21.11 6.68 -4.13
N ARG A 196 20.84 7.55 -5.14
CA ARG A 196 19.56 8.25 -5.33
C ARG A 196 18.50 7.44 -6.10
N THR A 197 18.69 6.12 -6.25
CA THR A 197 17.83 5.28 -7.13
C THR A 197 16.74 4.47 -6.43
N ALA A 198 16.52 4.68 -5.14
CA ALA A 198 15.44 4.00 -4.43
C ALA A 198 14.05 4.50 -4.87
N LYS A 199 13.16 3.55 -5.18
CA LYS A 199 11.73 3.82 -5.44
C LYS A 199 10.90 3.12 -4.38
N LEU A 200 9.95 3.85 -3.79
CA LEU A 200 9.04 3.34 -2.78
C LEU A 200 7.62 3.32 -3.35
N PHE A 201 6.95 2.18 -3.24
CA PHE A 201 5.54 2.00 -3.59
C PHE A 201 4.78 1.56 -2.35
N ILE A 202 3.63 2.20 -2.09
CA ILE A 202 2.72 1.88 -1.00
C ILE A 202 1.38 1.54 -1.61
N GLY A 203 0.85 0.38 -1.26
CA GLY A 203 -0.46 -0.11 -1.66
C GLY A 203 -1.48 -0.04 -0.53
#